data_ade201d6f287b40cb27f12216ceec7b1
#
_entry.id   ade201d6f287b40cb27f12216ceec7b1
#
_cell.length_a   1.000
_cell.length_b   1.000
_cell.length_c   1.000
_cell.angle_alpha   90.00
_cell.angle_beta   90.00
_cell.angle_gamma   90.00
#
_symmetry.space_group_name_H-M   'P 1'
#
loop_
_entity.id
_entity.type
_entity.pdbx_description
1 polymer ?
#
loop_
_entity_poly.entity_id
_entity_poly.type
_entity_poly.pdbx_seq_one_letter_code
_entity_poly.pdbx_strand_id
1 'polypeptide(L)'
;MIKTFSSRAGRLSDTNKKFLNLKSKALLDSGKIPKTQKPVVIDIGFGDAQSFVKDVIENQDYLFIGIEPYKKGFARAIQFYEENKCKNLFLFNGDIRDFFEKMTCKVNYLRIHFPDPWPKKKHIKRRLISKEFLSVAHQNLKKGGSMEIVT
;
A
#
# COMPACT_ATOMS: atom_id res chain seq x y z
N MET A 1 -8.18 -8.20 -14.97
CA MET A 1 -6.80 -7.72 -14.68
C MET A 1 -5.98 -8.86 -14.09
N ILE A 2 -4.79 -9.11 -14.61
CA ILE A 2 -3.91 -10.18 -14.12
C ILE A 2 -3.34 -9.78 -12.76
N LYS A 3 -3.45 -10.67 -11.76
CA LYS A 3 -2.90 -10.42 -10.43
C LYS A 3 -1.37 -10.40 -10.44
N THR A 4 -0.79 -9.39 -9.83
CA THR A 4 0.66 -9.21 -9.70
C THR A 4 1.22 -9.76 -8.38
N PHE A 5 0.37 -10.30 -7.53
CA PHE A 5 0.71 -10.85 -6.22
C PHE A 5 0.15 -12.27 -6.08
N SER A 6 0.78 -13.05 -5.19
CA SER A 6 0.28 -14.39 -4.86
C SER A 6 -1.03 -14.27 -4.08
N SER A 7 -2.04 -15.04 -4.50
CA SER A 7 -3.33 -15.07 -3.80
C SER A 7 -3.36 -16.05 -2.61
N ARG A 8 -2.26 -16.75 -2.33
CA ARG A 8 -2.19 -17.65 -1.19
C ARG A 8 -2.20 -16.84 0.10
N ALA A 9 -3.38 -16.73 0.69
CA ALA A 9 -3.48 -16.23 2.06
C ALA A 9 -2.94 -17.30 3.01
N GLY A 10 -1.96 -16.98 3.83
CA GLY A 10 -1.62 -17.81 4.97
C GLY A 10 -2.82 -17.92 5.91
N ARG A 11 -2.77 -18.89 6.84
CA ARG A 11 -3.81 -19.04 7.85
C ARG A 11 -3.96 -17.77 8.68
N LEU A 12 -5.17 -17.24 8.72
CA LEU A 12 -5.48 -16.05 9.54
C LEU A 12 -5.74 -16.47 10.98
N SER A 13 -5.10 -15.79 11.94
CA SER A 13 -5.41 -15.96 13.36
C SER A 13 -6.75 -15.31 13.70
N ASP A 14 -7.30 -15.63 14.88
CA ASP A 14 -8.51 -14.98 15.37
C ASP A 14 -8.30 -13.46 15.54
N THR A 15 -7.12 -13.05 15.98
CA THR A 15 -6.72 -11.63 16.06
C THR A 15 -6.74 -10.97 14.69
N ASN A 16 -6.18 -11.63 13.66
CA ASN A 16 -6.22 -11.10 12.29
C ASN A 16 -7.67 -10.89 11.82
N LYS A 17 -8.53 -11.89 12.03
CA LYS A 17 -9.94 -11.81 11.65
C LYS A 17 -10.67 -10.68 12.37
N LYS A 18 -10.39 -10.49 13.66
CA LYS A 18 -10.96 -9.38 14.45
C LYS A 18 -10.68 -8.04 13.80
N PHE A 19 -9.41 -7.75 13.48
CA PHE A 19 -9.04 -6.47 12.89
C PHE A 19 -9.52 -6.31 11.45
N LEU A 20 -9.56 -7.36 10.65
CA LEU A 20 -10.10 -7.31 9.29
C LEU A 20 -11.61 -7.00 9.27
N ASN A 21 -12.34 -7.40 10.31
CA ASN A 21 -13.77 -7.13 10.42
C ASN A 21 -14.10 -5.79 11.08
N LEU A 22 -13.08 -5.10 11.60
CA LEU A 22 -13.26 -3.82 12.26
C LEU A 22 -13.47 -2.70 11.23
N LYS A 23 -14.45 -1.83 11.46
CA LYS A 23 -14.65 -0.61 10.68
C LYS A 23 -13.67 0.47 11.15
N SER A 24 -12.41 0.30 10.84
CA SER A 24 -11.36 1.23 11.24
C SER A 24 -11.43 2.53 10.46
N LYS A 25 -11.15 3.66 11.12
CA LYS A 25 -11.04 4.97 10.46
C LYS A 25 -9.83 5.08 9.54
N ALA A 26 -8.85 4.18 9.64
CA ALA A 26 -7.72 4.13 8.74
C ALA A 26 -8.10 3.66 7.33
N LEU A 27 -9.22 2.95 7.18
CA LEU A 27 -9.57 2.29 5.93
C LEU A 27 -10.03 3.29 4.87
N LEU A 28 -9.44 3.16 3.68
CA LEU A 28 -9.89 3.82 2.46
C LEU A 28 -10.57 2.78 1.57
N ASP A 29 -11.73 3.11 1.01
CA ASP A 29 -12.45 2.27 0.05
C ASP A 29 -12.12 2.59 -1.40
N SER A 30 -11.39 3.68 -1.63
CA SER A 30 -10.98 4.10 -2.97
C SER A 30 -9.71 4.92 -2.92
N GLY A 31 -9.22 5.37 -4.07
CA GLY A 31 -8.08 6.27 -4.19
C GLY A 31 -8.34 7.71 -3.75
N LYS A 32 -9.44 7.97 -3.07
CA LYS A 32 -9.75 9.32 -2.55
C LYS A 32 -8.92 9.58 -1.30
N ILE A 33 -7.85 10.34 -1.47
CA ILE A 33 -6.91 10.67 -0.40
C ILE A 33 -7.46 11.85 0.40
N PRO A 34 -7.51 11.78 1.74
CA PRO A 34 -7.91 12.90 2.58
C PRO A 34 -7.02 14.12 2.35
N LYS A 35 -7.60 15.31 2.43
CA LYS A 35 -6.84 16.56 2.30
C LYS A 35 -5.79 16.65 3.39
N THR A 36 -4.57 17.00 3.00
CA THR A 36 -3.44 17.17 3.91
C THR A 36 -2.45 18.17 3.35
N GLN A 37 -1.74 18.87 4.23
CA GLN A 37 -0.58 19.67 3.86
C GLN A 37 0.72 18.89 4.00
N LYS A 38 0.68 17.70 4.59
CA LYS A 38 1.85 16.84 4.72
C LYS A 38 2.21 16.21 3.39
N PRO A 39 3.50 15.98 3.10
CA PRO A 39 3.88 15.13 1.98
C PRO A 39 3.25 13.75 2.12
N VAL A 40 2.77 13.20 1.01
CA VAL A 40 2.09 11.90 0.99
C VAL A 40 3.02 10.84 0.41
N VAL A 41 3.16 9.75 1.16
CA VAL A 41 3.91 8.55 0.75
C VAL A 41 2.91 7.42 0.55
N ILE A 42 2.92 6.80 -0.62
CA ILE A 42 2.19 5.56 -0.84
C ILE A 42 3.19 4.40 -0.78
N ASP A 43 3.00 3.50 0.19
CA ASP A 43 3.77 2.27 0.30
C ASP A 43 2.99 1.12 -0.35
N ILE A 44 3.51 0.64 -1.46
CA ILE A 44 2.84 -0.37 -2.30
C ILE A 44 3.38 -1.75 -1.94
N GLY A 45 2.50 -2.58 -1.40
CA GLY A 45 2.85 -3.94 -1.03
C GLY A 45 3.72 -4.00 0.23
N PHE A 46 3.24 -3.45 1.34
CA PHE A 46 4.01 -3.36 2.58
C PHE A 46 4.21 -4.72 3.29
N GLY A 47 3.64 -5.80 2.79
CA GLY A 47 3.87 -7.16 3.28
C GLY A 47 3.36 -7.40 4.70
N ASP A 48 4.25 -7.83 5.59
CA ASP A 48 3.93 -8.13 6.99
C ASP A 48 3.76 -6.90 7.88
N ALA A 49 3.91 -5.73 7.34
CA ALA A 49 3.76 -4.42 7.96
C ALA A 49 4.86 -3.98 8.94
N GLN A 50 5.84 -4.81 9.28
CA GLN A 50 6.85 -4.47 10.29
C GLN A 50 7.65 -3.20 9.94
N SER A 51 8.26 -3.17 8.77
CA SER A 51 9.05 -2.01 8.31
C SER A 51 8.16 -0.81 8.07
N PHE A 52 6.98 -1.04 7.52
CA PHE A 52 6.01 0.01 7.21
C PHE A 52 5.57 0.77 8.46
N VAL A 53 5.14 0.05 9.51
CA VAL A 53 4.67 0.70 10.75
C VAL A 53 5.79 1.42 11.49
N LYS A 54 7.02 0.91 11.41
CA LYS A 54 8.19 1.59 11.95
C LYS A 54 8.41 2.94 11.28
N ASP A 55 8.32 2.98 9.95
CA ASP A 55 8.47 4.22 9.20
C ASP A 55 7.38 5.23 9.52
N VAL A 56 6.15 4.76 9.69
CA VAL A 56 5.02 5.61 10.11
C VAL A 56 5.29 6.27 11.45
N ILE A 57 5.79 5.51 12.43
CA ILE A 57 6.13 6.05 13.76
C ILE A 57 7.26 7.08 13.67
N GLU A 58 8.30 6.79 12.90
CA GLU A 58 9.51 7.61 12.83
C GLU A 58 9.36 8.88 11.99
N ASN A 59 8.29 8.97 11.18
CA ASN A 59 8.10 10.07 10.22
C ASN A 59 6.70 10.70 10.33
N GLN A 60 6.42 11.31 11.46
CA GLN A 60 5.11 11.91 11.75
C GLN A 60 4.77 13.11 10.87
N ASP A 61 5.77 13.71 10.19
CA ASP A 61 5.57 14.85 9.28
C ASP A 61 5.05 14.41 7.90
N TYR A 62 4.97 13.11 7.65
CA TYR A 62 4.45 12.53 6.40
C TYR A 62 3.11 11.85 6.64
N LEU A 63 2.24 11.90 5.63
CA LEU A 63 1.06 11.05 5.58
C LEU A 63 1.39 9.79 4.80
N PHE A 64 1.20 8.65 5.42
CA PHE A 64 1.43 7.35 4.79
C PHE A 64 0.12 6.72 4.36
N ILE A 65 0.12 6.17 3.14
CA ILE A 65 -0.96 5.34 2.63
C ILE A 65 -0.36 3.97 2.31
N GLY A 66 -0.78 2.97 3.06
CA GLY A 66 -0.36 1.59 2.83
C GLY A 66 -1.35 0.86 1.94
N ILE A 67 -0.84 0.22 0.90
CA ILE A 67 -1.64 -0.57 -0.03
C ILE A 67 -1.13 -1.99 -0.02
N GLU A 68 -1.97 -2.93 0.43
CA GLU A 68 -1.58 -4.33 0.54
C GLU A 68 -2.80 -5.24 0.28
N PRO A 69 -2.73 -6.13 -0.70
CA PRO A 69 -3.78 -7.11 -0.92
C PRO A 69 -3.72 -8.30 0.06
N TYR A 70 -2.56 -8.55 0.68
CA TYR A 70 -2.34 -9.68 1.58
C TYR A 70 -2.99 -9.44 2.94
N LYS A 71 -4.03 -10.21 3.24
CA LYS A 71 -4.90 -9.96 4.39
C LYS A 71 -4.19 -9.99 5.75
N LYS A 72 -3.22 -10.90 5.93
CA LYS A 72 -2.52 -11.04 7.21
C LYS A 72 -1.69 -9.79 7.54
N GLY A 73 -0.90 -9.30 6.58
CA GLY A 73 -0.13 -8.07 6.75
C GLY A 73 -1.03 -6.85 6.90
N PHE A 74 -2.13 -6.82 6.14
CA PHE A 74 -3.11 -5.75 6.24
C PHE A 74 -3.77 -5.70 7.62
N ALA A 75 -4.14 -6.85 8.17
CA ALA A 75 -4.68 -6.95 9.54
C ALA A 75 -3.71 -6.40 10.58
N ARG A 76 -2.42 -6.72 10.44
CA ARG A 76 -1.37 -6.20 11.34
C ARG A 76 -1.26 -4.68 11.28
N ALA A 77 -1.38 -4.09 10.10
CA ALA A 77 -1.36 -2.64 9.95
C ALA A 77 -2.59 -1.98 10.60
N ILE A 78 -3.77 -2.57 10.47
CA ILE A 78 -4.98 -2.09 11.17
C ILE A 78 -4.78 -2.16 12.68
N GLN A 79 -4.28 -3.28 13.17
CA GLN A 79 -4.00 -3.48 14.60
C GLN A 79 -3.07 -2.40 15.13
N PHE A 80 -1.98 -2.14 14.41
CA PHE A 80 -1.04 -1.08 14.77
C PHE A 80 -1.73 0.28 14.84
N TYR A 81 -2.53 0.62 13.84
CA TYR A 81 -3.26 1.88 13.80
C TYR A 81 -4.19 2.03 15.02
N GLU A 82 -4.95 1.01 15.33
CA GLU A 82 -5.91 1.05 16.44
C GLU A 82 -5.21 1.12 17.80
N GLU A 83 -4.15 0.35 18.00
CA GLU A 83 -3.42 0.29 19.28
C GLU A 83 -2.59 1.55 19.54
N ASN A 84 -2.07 2.20 18.51
CA ASN A 84 -1.21 3.37 18.63
C ASN A 84 -1.90 4.70 18.32
N LYS A 85 -3.18 4.67 17.97
CA LYS A 85 -3.97 5.85 17.61
C LYS A 85 -3.26 6.76 16.61
N CYS A 86 -2.75 6.14 15.54
CA CYS A 86 -2.00 6.83 14.49
C CYS A 86 -2.83 7.92 13.84
N LYS A 87 -2.21 9.05 13.53
CA LYS A 87 -2.85 10.16 12.82
C LYS A 87 -2.36 10.33 11.39
N ASN A 88 -1.24 9.70 11.04
CA ASN A 88 -0.56 9.86 9.77
C ASN A 88 -0.55 8.57 8.92
N LEU A 89 -1.61 7.77 9.03
CA LEU A 89 -1.72 6.48 8.35
C LEU A 89 -3.12 6.24 7.83
N PHE A 90 -3.22 5.87 6.55
CA PHE A 90 -4.41 5.31 5.93
C PHE A 90 -4.06 4.02 5.19
N LEU A 91 -5.04 3.13 5.03
CA LEU A 91 -4.84 1.79 4.51
C LEU A 91 -5.87 1.44 3.43
N PHE A 92 -5.41 0.83 2.36
CA PHE A 92 -6.27 0.29 1.30
C PHE A 92 -5.94 -1.19 1.06
N ASN A 93 -6.95 -2.05 1.24
CA ASN A 93 -6.80 -3.49 0.99
C ASN A 93 -7.14 -3.80 -0.45
N GLY A 94 -6.13 -3.90 -1.30
CA GLY A 94 -6.35 -4.19 -2.70
C GLY A 94 -5.13 -3.98 -3.57
N ASP A 95 -5.37 -3.91 -4.86
CA ASP A 95 -4.35 -3.72 -5.88
C ASP A 95 -4.10 -2.22 -6.09
N ILE A 96 -2.83 -1.84 -6.16
CA ILE A 96 -2.44 -0.45 -6.41
C ILE A 96 -3.02 0.10 -7.71
N ARG A 97 -3.23 -0.75 -8.70
CA ARG A 97 -3.78 -0.30 -10.00
C ARG A 97 -5.22 0.17 -9.86
N ASP A 98 -6.01 -0.52 -9.03
CA ASP A 98 -7.38 -0.09 -8.71
C ASP A 98 -7.37 1.22 -7.92
N PHE A 99 -6.40 1.38 -7.01
CA PHE A 99 -6.24 2.60 -6.26
C PHE A 99 -5.89 3.78 -7.16
N PHE A 100 -4.95 3.60 -8.08
CA PHE A 100 -4.55 4.64 -9.03
C PHE A 100 -5.71 5.14 -9.90
N GLU A 101 -6.59 4.23 -10.35
CA GLU A 101 -7.73 4.62 -11.19
C GLU A 101 -8.65 5.62 -10.52
N LYS A 102 -8.72 5.60 -9.19
CA LYS A 102 -9.64 6.44 -8.41
C LYS A 102 -8.94 7.53 -7.63
N MET A 103 -7.64 7.73 -7.84
CA MET A 103 -6.91 8.80 -7.18
C MET A 103 -7.41 10.17 -7.64
N THR A 104 -7.66 11.03 -6.66
CA THR A 104 -8.17 12.40 -6.90
C THR A 104 -7.09 13.46 -6.80
N CYS A 105 -5.88 13.10 -6.36
CA CYS A 105 -4.76 14.02 -6.26
C CYS A 105 -3.44 13.28 -6.48
N LYS A 106 -2.40 14.02 -6.81
CA LYS A 106 -1.05 13.47 -6.96
C LYS A 106 -0.35 13.40 -5.60
N VAL A 107 0.63 12.52 -5.48
CA VAL A 107 1.38 12.30 -4.25
C VAL A 107 2.86 12.62 -4.43
N ASN A 108 3.59 12.70 -3.31
CA ASN A 108 5.00 13.09 -3.31
C ASN A 108 5.94 11.92 -3.53
N TYR A 109 5.60 10.76 -2.97
CA TYR A 109 6.48 9.59 -3.01
C TYR A 109 5.67 8.31 -3.22
N LEU A 110 6.19 7.45 -4.09
CA LEU A 110 5.73 6.08 -4.25
C LEU A 110 6.87 5.14 -3.87
N ARG A 111 6.55 4.09 -3.13
CA ARG A 111 7.58 3.16 -2.68
C ARG A 111 7.11 1.72 -2.88
N ILE A 112 7.96 0.91 -3.50
CA ILE A 112 7.70 -0.50 -3.75
C ILE A 112 8.90 -1.28 -3.28
N HIS A 113 8.74 -2.08 -2.23
CA HIS A 113 9.81 -2.91 -1.70
C HIS A 113 9.48 -4.39 -1.95
N PHE A 114 10.40 -5.07 -2.60
CA PHE A 114 10.35 -6.52 -2.82
C PHE A 114 9.04 -7.01 -3.44
N PRO A 115 8.64 -6.50 -4.64
CA PRO A 115 7.47 -7.02 -5.33
C PRO A 115 7.70 -8.48 -5.72
N ASP A 116 6.62 -9.25 -5.87
CA ASP A 116 6.72 -10.66 -6.27
C ASP A 116 7.50 -10.78 -7.58
N PRO A 117 8.58 -11.60 -7.62
CA PRO A 117 9.51 -11.59 -8.75
C PRO A 117 8.98 -12.30 -9.99
N TRP A 118 8.07 -13.26 -9.85
CA TRP A 118 7.52 -14.04 -10.95
C TRP A 118 8.59 -14.47 -11.96
N PRO A 119 9.58 -15.30 -11.56
CA PRO A 119 10.77 -15.58 -12.41
C PRO A 119 10.45 -16.40 -13.65
N LYS A 120 9.40 -17.19 -13.65
CA LYS A 120 9.02 -18.04 -14.79
C LYS A 120 8.56 -17.19 -15.98
N LYS A 121 9.00 -17.53 -17.19
CA LYS A 121 8.59 -16.83 -18.42
C LYS A 121 7.08 -16.73 -18.59
N LYS A 122 6.34 -17.79 -18.23
CA LYS A 122 4.86 -17.80 -18.31
C LYS A 122 4.19 -16.79 -17.36
N HIS A 123 4.92 -16.26 -16.37
CA HIS A 123 4.40 -15.32 -15.39
C HIS A 123 4.89 -13.88 -15.58
N ILE A 124 5.58 -13.57 -16.69
CA ILE A 124 6.13 -12.23 -16.93
C ILE A 124 5.04 -11.15 -16.80
N LYS A 125 3.85 -11.41 -17.33
CA LYS A 125 2.72 -10.48 -17.26
C LYS A 125 2.20 -10.25 -15.84
N ARG A 126 2.61 -11.07 -14.85
CA ARG A 126 2.24 -10.88 -13.44
C ARG A 126 3.19 -9.94 -12.70
N ARG A 127 4.32 -9.58 -13.28
CA ARG A 127 5.24 -8.64 -12.65
C ARG A 127 4.58 -7.27 -12.56
N LEU A 128 4.59 -6.70 -11.37
CA LEU A 128 4.00 -5.38 -11.13
C LEU A 128 4.70 -4.29 -11.95
N ILE A 129 6.04 -4.34 -11.96
CA ILE A 129 6.85 -3.33 -12.65
C ILE A 129 6.81 -3.60 -14.15
N SER A 130 6.11 -2.74 -14.87
CA SER A 130 5.96 -2.74 -16.33
C SER A 130 5.99 -1.31 -16.84
N LYS A 131 6.13 -1.15 -18.16
CA LYS A 131 6.08 0.20 -18.77
C LYS A 131 4.76 0.89 -18.48
N GLU A 132 3.64 0.17 -18.57
CA GLU A 132 2.31 0.68 -18.30
C GLU A 132 2.18 1.13 -16.84
N PHE A 133 2.64 0.29 -15.92
CA PHE A 133 2.63 0.63 -14.50
C PHE A 133 3.46 1.87 -14.19
N LEU A 134 4.69 1.94 -14.72
CA LEU A 134 5.57 3.08 -14.50
C LEU A 134 4.98 4.37 -15.08
N SER A 135 4.31 4.30 -16.23
CA SER A 135 3.64 5.45 -16.82
C SER A 135 2.52 5.98 -15.92
N VAL A 136 1.67 5.08 -15.41
CA VAL A 136 0.56 5.46 -14.51
C VAL A 136 1.11 5.98 -13.18
N ALA A 137 2.14 5.36 -12.64
CA ALA A 137 2.80 5.83 -11.42
C ALA A 137 3.34 7.25 -11.59
N HIS A 138 4.01 7.51 -12.71
CA HIS A 138 4.53 8.85 -13.02
C HIS A 138 3.42 9.89 -13.09
N GLN A 139 2.29 9.56 -13.70
CA GLN A 139 1.13 10.45 -13.80
C GLN A 139 0.54 10.81 -12.42
N ASN A 140 0.73 9.95 -11.43
CA ASN A 140 0.22 10.14 -10.07
C ASN A 140 1.22 10.78 -9.12
N LEU A 141 2.44 11.09 -9.59
CA LEU A 141 3.44 11.81 -8.81
C LEU A 141 3.36 13.32 -9.06
N LYS A 142 3.48 14.08 -7.99
CA LYS A 142 3.67 15.54 -8.09
C LYS A 142 4.98 15.84 -8.78
N LYS A 143 5.06 17.02 -9.41
CA LYS A 143 6.32 17.54 -9.96
C LYS A 143 7.39 17.56 -8.85
N GLY A 144 8.55 16.98 -9.11
CA GLY A 144 9.62 16.83 -8.12
C GLY A 144 9.42 15.65 -7.18
N GLY A 145 8.33 14.91 -7.30
CA GLY A 145 8.12 13.69 -6.57
C GLY A 145 9.02 12.55 -7.04
N SER A 146 9.12 11.50 -6.25
CA SER A 146 10.01 10.37 -6.57
C SER A 146 9.37 9.03 -6.30
N MET A 147 9.90 8.02 -6.97
CA MET A 147 9.51 6.63 -6.74
C MET A 147 10.76 5.82 -6.39
N GLU A 148 10.66 5.02 -5.33
CA GLU A 148 11.69 4.08 -4.91
C GLU A 148 11.24 2.66 -5.19
N ILE A 149 12.10 1.88 -5.83
CA ILE A 149 11.87 0.47 -6.07
C ILE A 149 13.07 -0.29 -5.52
N VAL A 150 12.83 -1.24 -4.63
CA VAL A 150 13.84 -2.16 -4.08
C VAL A 150 13.46 -3.58 -4.45
N THR A 151 14.38 -4.28 -5.09
CA THR A 151 14.18 -5.67 -5.54
C THR A 151 15.13 -6.64 -4.83
#